data_9619f85225c068ec003eabf394ed9dea
#
_entry.id   9619f85225c068ec003eabf394ed9dea
#
_cell.length_a   1.000
_cell.length_b   1.000
_cell.length_c   1.000
_cell.angle_alpha   90.00
_cell.angle_beta   90.00
_cell.angle_gamma   90.00
#
_symmetry.space_group_name_H-M   'P 1'
#
loop_
_entity.id
_entity.type
_entity.pdbx_description
1 polymer ?
#
loop_
_entity_poly.entity_id
_entity_poly.type
_entity_poly.pdbx_seq_one_letter_code
_entity_poly.pdbx_strand_id
1 'polypeptide(L)'
;LVLTMDKVGSTTIADFSENATSSAALQEGDTILQICSNPCWTVYDITDMFYTGEEETYNMVVLRGSEVLELQDVTFTPTRDADGNVLYGMDFRVEPMKRDLRHVLVMTCDMYSYYSRAILGSFFDLLAGKVGVEELSGPLGTVSAVNQAVHYGWREVLSLLALLTINVGIFNLLPIP
;
A
#
# COMPACT_ATOMS: atom_id res chain seq x y z
N LEU A 1 16.53 -3.23 -4.08
CA LEU A 1 15.14 -3.21 -4.49
C LEU A 1 14.71 -1.83 -4.99
N VAL A 2 14.70 -0.80 -4.14
CA VAL A 2 14.25 0.57 -4.50
C VAL A 2 14.98 1.12 -5.73
N LEU A 3 16.29 0.90 -5.85
CA LEU A 3 17.08 1.32 -7.01
C LEU A 3 16.66 0.64 -8.32
N THR A 4 16.01 -0.51 -8.26
CA THR A 4 15.62 -1.29 -9.43
C THR A 4 14.17 -1.06 -9.86
N MET A 5 13.36 -0.37 -9.05
CA MET A 5 12.01 0.01 -9.40
C MET A 5 12.00 1.12 -10.46
N ASP A 6 11.21 0.95 -11.52
CA ASP A 6 11.16 1.94 -12.61
C ASP A 6 10.46 3.22 -12.18
N LYS A 7 9.40 3.09 -11.41
CA LYS A 7 8.66 4.21 -10.83
C LYS A 7 8.17 3.80 -9.46
N VAL A 8 8.39 4.66 -8.50
CA VAL A 8 7.77 4.55 -7.19
C VAL A 8 6.92 5.78 -6.99
N GLY A 9 5.68 5.58 -6.62
CA GLY A 9 4.76 6.64 -6.33
C GLY A 9 5.08 7.31 -5.00
N SER A 10 4.94 8.62 -4.97
CA SER A 10 4.85 9.40 -3.73
C SER A 10 3.43 9.28 -3.15
N THR A 11 3.13 10.03 -2.11
CA THR A 11 1.75 10.18 -1.62
C THR A 11 1.09 11.47 -2.16
N THR A 12 1.71 12.13 -3.13
CA THR A 12 1.22 13.36 -3.77
C THR A 12 0.41 13.02 -5.01
N ILE A 13 -0.76 13.60 -5.14
CA ILE A 13 -1.65 13.41 -6.28
C ILE A 13 -1.09 14.12 -7.51
N ALA A 14 -0.90 13.38 -8.61
CA ALA A 14 -0.41 13.91 -9.88
C ALA A 14 -1.56 14.32 -10.81
N ASP A 15 -2.50 13.42 -11.01
CA ASP A 15 -3.65 13.62 -11.88
C ASP A 15 -4.84 12.75 -11.42
N PHE A 16 -6.01 13.01 -11.97
CA PHE A 16 -7.22 12.23 -11.72
C PHE A 16 -7.61 11.40 -12.95
N SER A 17 -8.25 10.27 -12.71
CA SER A 17 -8.85 9.47 -13.77
C SER A 17 -10.02 10.24 -14.42
N GLU A 18 -10.39 9.84 -15.62
CA GLU A 18 -11.54 10.42 -16.29
C GLU A 18 -12.83 10.17 -15.46
N ASN A 19 -13.55 11.24 -15.13
CA ASN A 19 -14.73 11.22 -14.26
C ASN A 19 -14.45 10.80 -12.79
N ALA A 20 -13.26 11.07 -12.26
CA ALA A 20 -12.96 10.83 -10.86
C ALA A 20 -13.87 11.65 -9.93
N THR A 21 -14.60 10.97 -9.04
CA THR A 21 -15.48 11.62 -8.06
C THR A 21 -14.68 12.25 -6.93
N SER A 22 -13.53 11.71 -6.59
CA SER A 22 -12.65 12.27 -5.55
C SER A 22 -12.12 13.67 -5.89
N SER A 23 -12.09 14.05 -7.18
CA SER A 23 -11.67 15.39 -7.65
C SER A 23 -12.59 16.54 -7.16
N ALA A 24 -13.77 16.23 -6.63
CA ALA A 24 -14.65 17.21 -6.01
C ALA A 24 -14.08 17.76 -4.68
N ALA A 25 -13.29 16.96 -3.97
CA ALA A 25 -12.72 17.31 -2.67
C ALA A 25 -11.18 17.41 -2.71
N LEU A 26 -10.53 16.52 -3.45
CA LEU A 26 -9.07 16.46 -3.62
C LEU A 26 -8.62 17.33 -4.81
N GLN A 27 -7.34 17.74 -4.80
CA GLN A 27 -6.74 18.53 -5.86
C GLN A 27 -5.38 17.94 -6.27
N GLU A 28 -4.97 18.22 -7.52
CA GLU A 28 -3.61 17.92 -7.97
C GLU A 28 -2.58 18.67 -7.09
N GLY A 29 -1.54 17.98 -6.68
CA GLY A 29 -0.54 18.49 -5.75
C GLY A 29 -0.86 18.28 -4.27
N ASP A 30 -2.05 17.77 -3.91
CA ASP A 30 -2.33 17.37 -2.53
C ASP A 30 -1.42 16.20 -2.14
N THR A 31 -0.78 16.27 -0.99
CA THR A 31 -0.03 15.16 -0.42
C THR A 31 -0.89 14.48 0.64
N ILE A 32 -1.21 13.21 0.44
CA ILE A 32 -2.03 12.44 1.36
C ILE A 32 -1.19 12.08 2.58
N LEU A 33 -1.62 12.51 3.76
CA LEU A 33 -0.97 12.25 5.04
C LEU A 33 -1.64 11.10 5.79
N GLN A 34 -2.97 10.98 5.66
CA GLN A 34 -3.75 9.99 6.39
C GLN A 34 -5.05 9.68 5.65
N ILE A 35 -5.47 8.40 5.69
CA ILE A 35 -6.79 7.95 5.24
C ILE A 35 -7.46 7.27 6.44
N CYS A 36 -8.65 7.73 6.81
CA CYS A 36 -9.34 7.38 8.04
C CYS A 36 -8.41 7.62 9.26
N SER A 37 -8.06 6.58 9.99
CA SER A 37 -7.14 6.66 11.13
C SER A 37 -5.72 6.17 10.81
N ASN A 38 -5.45 5.80 9.55
CA ASN A 38 -4.20 5.19 9.12
C ASN A 38 -3.28 6.22 8.46
N PRO A 39 -2.06 6.47 9.00
CA PRO A 39 -1.10 7.36 8.37
C PRO A 39 -0.57 6.75 7.07
N CYS A 40 -0.43 7.58 6.03
CA CYS A 40 0.08 7.20 4.73
C CYS A 40 1.51 7.73 4.54
N TRP A 41 2.49 6.85 4.63
CA TRP A 41 3.91 7.16 4.42
C TRP A 41 4.37 6.79 3.01
N THR A 42 3.71 5.80 2.41
CA THR A 42 4.03 5.27 1.09
C THR A 42 2.78 5.14 0.23
N VAL A 43 2.96 5.00 -1.07
CA VAL A 43 1.85 4.67 -1.98
C VAL A 43 1.20 3.33 -1.63
N TYR A 44 1.94 2.41 -1.01
CA TYR A 44 1.39 1.12 -0.58
C TYR A 44 0.38 1.28 0.56
N ASP A 45 0.64 2.19 1.52
CA ASP A 45 -0.34 2.50 2.57
C ASP A 45 -1.65 3.02 1.96
N ILE A 46 -1.55 3.81 0.88
CA ILE A 46 -2.74 4.30 0.15
C ILE A 46 -3.45 3.15 -0.56
N THR A 47 -2.72 2.33 -1.34
CA THR A 47 -3.34 1.24 -2.10
C THR A 47 -3.98 0.18 -1.22
N ASP A 48 -3.43 -0.09 -0.03
CA ASP A 48 -4.00 -1.03 0.93
C ASP A 48 -5.37 -0.60 1.42
N MET A 49 -5.61 0.71 1.58
CA MET A 49 -6.92 1.23 1.98
C MET A 49 -8.01 0.97 0.94
N PHE A 50 -7.63 0.85 -0.34
CA PHE A 50 -8.55 0.57 -1.44
C PHE A 50 -8.55 -0.92 -1.84
N TYR A 51 -7.82 -1.77 -1.12
CA TYR A 51 -7.65 -3.18 -1.51
C TYR A 51 -8.96 -3.95 -1.51
N THR A 52 -9.83 -3.74 -0.51
CA THR A 52 -11.16 -4.37 -0.45
C THR A 52 -12.16 -3.67 -1.35
N GLY A 53 -12.01 -2.35 -1.55
CA GLY A 53 -12.90 -1.53 -2.36
C GLY A 53 -14.35 -1.48 -1.88
N GLU A 54 -14.60 -1.83 -0.61
CA GLU A 54 -15.97 -1.95 -0.06
C GLU A 54 -16.55 -0.60 0.38
N GLU A 55 -15.69 0.35 0.76
CA GLU A 55 -16.14 1.65 1.28
C GLU A 55 -16.23 2.69 0.17
N GLU A 56 -17.36 3.39 0.10
CA GLU A 56 -17.61 4.46 -0.87
C GLU A 56 -16.92 5.77 -0.50
N THR A 57 -16.78 6.04 0.81
CA THR A 57 -16.27 7.30 1.33
C THR A 57 -15.14 7.09 2.32
N TYR A 58 -14.18 8.01 2.29
CA TYR A 58 -13.04 8.01 3.21
C TYR A 58 -12.82 9.41 3.79
N ASN A 59 -12.53 9.47 5.09
CA ASN A 59 -12.01 10.69 5.71
C ASN A 59 -10.51 10.77 5.45
N MET A 60 -10.05 11.89 4.93
CA MET A 60 -8.66 12.07 4.52
C MET A 60 -8.04 13.31 5.14
N VAL A 61 -6.77 13.22 5.49
CA VAL A 61 -5.94 14.38 5.86
C VAL A 61 -4.92 14.58 4.76
N VAL A 62 -4.91 15.78 4.18
CA VAL A 62 -4.01 16.12 3.09
C VAL A 62 -3.24 17.40 3.39
N LEU A 63 -2.04 17.50 2.83
CA LEU A 63 -1.27 18.72 2.81
C LEU A 63 -1.46 19.38 1.44
N ARG A 64 -2.12 20.53 1.41
CA ARG A 64 -2.35 21.37 0.23
C ARG A 64 -1.47 22.60 0.30
N GLY A 65 -0.40 22.62 -0.47
CA GLY A 65 0.61 23.64 -0.37
C GLY A 65 1.35 23.60 0.96
N SER A 66 1.01 24.47 1.91
CA SER A 66 1.56 24.49 3.28
C SER A 66 0.48 24.31 4.37
N GLU A 67 -0.74 24.02 3.99
CA GLU A 67 -1.87 23.91 4.90
C GLU A 67 -2.32 22.45 5.00
N VAL A 68 -2.54 21.99 6.24
CA VAL A 68 -3.09 20.65 6.51
C VAL A 68 -4.61 20.76 6.55
N LEU A 69 -5.29 20.01 5.70
CA LEU A 69 -6.74 20.00 5.56
C LEU A 69 -7.29 18.63 5.96
N GLU A 70 -8.35 18.64 6.74
CA GLU A 70 -9.16 17.45 7.03
C GLU A 70 -10.37 17.45 6.12
N LEU A 71 -10.47 16.47 5.25
CA LEU A 71 -11.55 16.27 4.30
C LEU A 71 -12.43 15.12 4.80
N GLN A 72 -13.73 15.41 4.95
CA GLN A 72 -14.71 14.42 5.38
C GLN A 72 -15.44 13.85 4.16
N ASP A 73 -15.78 12.56 4.22
CA ASP A 73 -16.64 11.89 3.25
C ASP A 73 -16.17 12.06 1.79
N VAL A 74 -14.86 11.92 1.53
CA VAL A 74 -14.32 11.94 0.16
C VAL A 74 -14.83 10.70 -0.56
N THR A 75 -15.62 10.90 -1.63
CA THR A 75 -16.22 9.82 -2.41
C THR A 75 -15.32 9.38 -3.55
N PHE A 76 -15.34 8.08 -3.86
CA PHE A 76 -14.53 7.49 -4.93
C PHE A 76 -15.40 6.87 -6.02
N THR A 77 -14.85 6.81 -7.23
CA THR A 77 -15.57 6.34 -8.40
C THR A 77 -15.88 4.84 -8.29
N PRO A 78 -17.17 4.45 -8.35
CA PRO A 78 -17.53 3.05 -8.33
C PRO A 78 -17.11 2.34 -9.62
N THR A 79 -16.49 1.17 -9.46
CA THR A 79 -16.18 0.23 -10.54
C THR A 79 -16.90 -1.09 -10.29
N ARG A 80 -17.05 -1.93 -11.31
CA ARG A 80 -17.63 -3.27 -11.16
C ARG A 80 -16.59 -4.31 -11.48
N ASP A 81 -16.50 -5.32 -10.61
CA ASP A 81 -15.67 -6.49 -10.88
C ASP A 81 -16.34 -7.45 -11.88
N ALA A 82 -15.64 -8.55 -12.21
CA ALA A 82 -16.14 -9.57 -13.12
C ALA A 82 -17.39 -10.30 -12.60
N ASP A 83 -17.62 -10.29 -11.29
CA ASP A 83 -18.74 -10.95 -10.62
C ASP A 83 -19.93 -9.98 -10.42
N GLY A 84 -19.76 -8.70 -10.82
CA GLY A 84 -20.79 -7.66 -10.78
C GLY A 84 -20.88 -6.89 -9.45
N ASN A 85 -19.96 -7.13 -8.49
CA ASN A 85 -19.89 -6.38 -7.25
C ASN A 85 -19.42 -4.96 -7.53
N VAL A 86 -19.94 -4.00 -6.78
CA VAL A 86 -19.47 -2.61 -6.84
C VAL A 86 -18.26 -2.47 -5.92
N LEU A 87 -17.16 -2.00 -6.50
CA LEU A 87 -15.92 -1.72 -5.79
C LEU A 87 -15.56 -0.23 -5.98
N TYR A 88 -15.05 0.39 -4.93
CA TYR A 88 -14.59 1.76 -4.94
C TYR A 88 -13.06 1.78 -4.91
N GLY A 89 -12.46 2.08 -6.05
CA GLY A 89 -11.01 2.08 -6.23
C GLY A 89 -10.42 3.48 -6.20
N MET A 90 -9.09 3.54 -6.08
CA MET A 90 -8.33 4.77 -6.22
C MET A 90 -8.52 5.34 -7.64
N ASP A 91 -9.12 6.51 -7.77
CA ASP A 91 -9.45 7.17 -9.04
C ASP A 91 -8.52 8.34 -9.38
N PHE A 92 -7.37 8.38 -8.73
CA PHE A 92 -6.27 9.32 -8.99
C PHE A 92 -4.94 8.58 -9.16
N ARG A 93 -3.95 9.27 -9.71
CA ARG A 93 -2.57 8.81 -9.81
C ARG A 93 -1.68 9.64 -8.92
N VAL A 94 -0.61 9.02 -8.42
CA VAL A 94 0.38 9.72 -7.61
C VAL A 94 1.62 10.08 -8.41
N GLU A 95 2.29 11.17 -8.03
CA GLU A 95 3.52 11.61 -8.66
C GLU A 95 4.63 10.57 -8.51
N PRO A 96 5.41 10.33 -9.58
CA PRO A 96 6.60 9.49 -9.48
C PRO A 96 7.67 10.19 -8.64
N MET A 97 8.22 9.49 -7.66
CA MET A 97 9.28 10.01 -6.82
C MET A 97 10.61 10.18 -7.59
N LYS A 98 11.31 11.27 -7.36
CA LYS A 98 12.63 11.54 -7.96
C LYS A 98 13.66 10.53 -7.46
N ARG A 99 14.53 10.05 -8.36
CA ARG A 99 15.58 9.08 -8.06
C ARG A 99 16.87 9.80 -7.68
N ASP A 100 16.97 10.31 -6.48
CA ASP A 100 18.22 10.72 -5.89
C ASP A 100 18.56 9.84 -4.67
N LEU A 101 19.81 9.91 -4.21
CA LEU A 101 20.29 9.06 -3.13
C LEU A 101 19.50 9.28 -1.83
N ARG A 102 19.08 10.52 -1.55
CA ARG A 102 18.31 10.85 -0.36
C ARG A 102 16.92 10.19 -0.41
N HIS A 103 16.22 10.35 -1.53
CA HIS A 103 14.89 9.75 -1.72
C HIS A 103 14.96 8.21 -1.69
N VAL A 104 16.00 7.60 -2.27
CA VAL A 104 16.22 6.15 -2.20
C VAL A 104 16.38 5.67 -0.76
N LEU A 105 17.15 6.40 0.08
CA LEU A 105 17.35 6.03 1.49
C LEU A 105 16.04 6.18 2.30
N VAL A 106 15.37 7.33 2.19
CA VAL A 106 14.09 7.57 2.88
C VAL A 106 13.10 6.49 2.50
N MET A 107 12.92 6.26 1.22
CA MET A 107 12.00 5.27 0.70
C MET A 107 12.32 3.84 1.12
N THR A 108 13.61 3.49 1.23
CA THR A 108 14.01 2.17 1.74
C THR A 108 13.57 2.01 3.21
N CYS A 109 13.71 3.06 4.02
CA CYS A 109 13.21 3.06 5.39
C CYS A 109 11.68 2.96 5.45
N ASP A 110 10.99 3.69 4.59
CA ASP A 110 9.52 3.69 4.54
C ASP A 110 8.99 2.31 4.10
N MET A 111 9.56 1.71 3.06
CA MET A 111 9.23 0.34 2.63
C MET A 111 9.53 -0.70 3.72
N TYR A 112 10.65 -0.57 4.41
CA TYR A 112 10.97 -1.46 5.54
C TYR A 112 9.93 -1.32 6.64
N SER A 113 9.54 -0.10 6.99
CA SER A 113 8.52 0.19 7.99
C SER A 113 7.15 -0.37 7.58
N TYR A 114 6.78 -0.20 6.31
CA TYR A 114 5.54 -0.74 5.74
C TYR A 114 5.50 -2.27 5.87
N TYR A 115 6.50 -2.99 5.35
CA TYR A 115 6.54 -4.46 5.46
C TYR A 115 6.56 -4.94 6.92
N SER A 116 7.29 -4.24 7.80
CA SER A 116 7.35 -4.61 9.21
C SER A 116 5.98 -4.47 9.88
N ARG A 117 5.25 -3.38 9.62
CA ARG A 117 3.88 -3.19 10.13
C ARG A 117 2.92 -4.24 9.57
N ALA A 118 2.98 -4.53 8.27
CA ALA A 118 2.14 -5.54 7.64
C ALA A 118 2.38 -6.93 8.25
N ILE A 119 3.63 -7.34 8.41
CA ILE A 119 4.00 -8.65 8.99
C ILE A 119 3.55 -8.73 10.45
N LEU A 120 3.85 -7.72 11.26
CA LEU A 120 3.44 -7.70 12.67
C LEU A 120 1.92 -7.62 12.82
N GLY A 121 1.24 -6.82 12.01
CA GLY A 121 -0.22 -6.72 11.98
C GLY A 121 -0.86 -8.08 11.69
N SER A 122 -0.45 -8.73 10.61
CA SER A 122 -0.94 -10.08 10.26
C SER A 122 -0.66 -11.11 11.36
N PHE A 123 0.50 -11.02 12.01
CA PHE A 123 0.83 -11.89 13.14
C PHE A 123 -0.08 -11.66 14.35
N PHE A 124 -0.34 -10.40 14.71
CA PHE A 124 -1.27 -10.09 15.81
C PHE A 124 -2.71 -10.44 15.47
N ASP A 125 -3.15 -10.26 14.24
CA ASP A 125 -4.50 -10.64 13.79
C ASP A 125 -4.69 -12.17 13.81
N LEU A 126 -3.66 -12.93 13.49
CA LEU A 126 -3.64 -14.37 13.64
C LEU A 126 -3.75 -14.78 15.13
N LEU A 127 -2.97 -14.17 16.02
CA LEU A 127 -3.03 -14.44 17.48
C LEU A 127 -4.37 -14.03 18.09
N ALA A 128 -4.99 -12.98 17.57
CA ALA A 128 -6.31 -12.53 17.99
C ALA A 128 -7.46 -13.38 17.41
N GLY A 129 -7.15 -14.36 16.55
CA GLY A 129 -8.13 -15.24 15.91
C GLY A 129 -9.02 -14.53 14.88
N LYS A 130 -8.62 -13.37 14.39
CA LYS A 130 -9.34 -12.63 13.34
C LYS A 130 -9.15 -13.26 11.96
N VAL A 131 -8.01 -13.92 11.77
CA VAL A 131 -7.61 -14.61 10.53
C VAL A 131 -7.45 -16.09 10.85
N GLY A 132 -8.05 -16.96 10.03
CA GLY A 132 -7.94 -18.39 10.19
C GLY A 132 -6.55 -18.91 9.79
N VAL A 133 -6.07 -19.97 10.48
CA VAL A 133 -4.83 -20.67 10.06
C VAL A 133 -4.93 -21.22 8.64
N GLU A 134 -6.12 -21.40 8.13
CA GLU A 134 -6.41 -21.88 6.77
C GLU A 134 -6.05 -20.87 5.69
N GLU A 135 -6.03 -19.58 6.05
CA GLU A 135 -5.61 -18.47 5.18
C GLU A 135 -4.09 -18.35 5.07
N LEU A 136 -3.34 -19.02 5.95
CA LEU A 136 -1.88 -19.04 5.87
C LEU A 136 -1.46 -19.83 4.65
N SER A 137 -0.80 -19.14 3.72
CA SER A 137 -0.16 -19.76 2.58
C SER A 137 0.94 -20.71 3.07
N GLY A 138 0.64 -22.00 3.12
CA GLY A 138 1.61 -23.03 3.46
C GLY A 138 2.75 -23.15 2.44
N PRO A 139 3.58 -24.20 2.52
CA PRO A 139 4.72 -24.41 1.60
C PRO A 139 4.31 -24.35 0.11
N LEU A 140 3.12 -24.80 -0.23
CA LEU A 140 2.59 -24.73 -1.60
C LEU A 140 2.32 -23.29 -2.05
N GLY A 141 1.80 -22.45 -1.17
CA GLY A 141 1.60 -21.03 -1.44
C GLY A 141 2.92 -20.29 -1.64
N THR A 142 3.94 -20.63 -0.84
CA THR A 142 5.29 -20.07 -1.00
C THR A 142 5.90 -20.46 -2.36
N VAL A 143 5.77 -21.70 -2.77
CA VAL A 143 6.25 -22.16 -4.10
C VAL A 143 5.51 -21.42 -5.22
N SER A 144 4.19 -21.23 -5.08
CA SER A 144 3.39 -20.48 -6.04
C SER A 144 3.84 -19.03 -6.14
N ALA A 145 4.07 -18.36 -5.01
CA ALA A 145 4.56 -16.99 -4.97
C ALA A 145 5.94 -16.83 -5.63
N VAL A 146 6.87 -17.78 -5.37
CA VAL A 146 8.18 -17.79 -6.03
C VAL A 146 8.04 -17.97 -7.53
N ASN A 147 7.19 -18.90 -7.97
CA ASN A 147 6.98 -19.16 -9.38
C ASN A 147 6.38 -17.94 -10.09
N GLN A 148 5.39 -17.27 -9.48
CA GLN A 148 4.83 -16.03 -10.00
C GLN A 148 5.90 -14.92 -10.07
N ALA A 149 6.69 -14.72 -9.02
CA ALA A 149 7.75 -13.71 -9.02
C ALA A 149 8.76 -13.94 -10.16
N VAL A 150 9.15 -15.19 -10.41
CA VAL A 150 10.05 -15.54 -11.53
C VAL A 150 9.42 -15.21 -12.88
N HIS A 151 8.12 -15.47 -13.06
CA HIS A 151 7.41 -15.14 -14.29
C HIS A 151 7.29 -13.63 -14.54
N TYR A 152 7.11 -12.83 -13.48
CA TYR A 152 7.04 -11.36 -13.59
C TYR A 152 8.41 -10.69 -13.74
N GLY A 153 9.49 -11.42 -13.45
CA GLY A 153 10.85 -10.99 -13.69
C GLY A 153 11.68 -10.77 -12.41
N TRP A 154 12.97 -10.51 -12.62
CA TRP A 154 13.96 -10.46 -11.54
C TRP A 154 13.67 -9.41 -10.44
N ARG A 155 12.92 -8.35 -10.76
CA ARG A 155 12.53 -7.31 -9.81
C ARG A 155 11.56 -7.84 -8.77
N GLU A 156 10.58 -8.64 -9.22
CA GLU A 156 9.61 -9.30 -8.32
C GLU A 156 10.30 -10.35 -7.45
N VAL A 157 11.30 -11.05 -8.00
CA VAL A 157 12.13 -11.96 -7.21
C VAL A 157 12.88 -11.21 -6.11
N LEU A 158 13.44 -10.03 -6.40
CA LEU A 158 14.09 -9.20 -5.38
C LEU A 158 13.08 -8.67 -4.34
N SER A 159 11.88 -8.29 -4.74
CA SER A 159 10.82 -7.87 -3.83
C SER A 159 10.44 -8.99 -2.88
N LEU A 160 10.21 -10.17 -3.41
CA LEU A 160 9.89 -11.36 -2.62
C LEU A 160 11.03 -11.73 -1.67
N LEU A 161 12.28 -11.66 -2.13
CA LEU A 161 13.45 -11.92 -1.30
C LEU A 161 13.58 -10.92 -0.15
N ALA A 162 13.34 -9.62 -0.41
CA ALA A 162 13.33 -8.60 0.61
C ALA A 162 12.24 -8.87 1.66
N LEU A 163 11.01 -9.16 1.22
CA LEU A 163 9.89 -9.50 2.11
C LEU A 163 10.21 -10.71 2.98
N LEU A 164 10.72 -11.79 2.40
CA LEU A 164 11.10 -13.00 3.15
C LEU A 164 12.23 -12.72 4.16
N THR A 165 13.22 -11.91 3.78
CA THR A 165 14.33 -11.53 4.67
C THR A 165 13.83 -10.73 5.87
N ILE A 166 12.95 -9.74 5.65
CA ILE A 166 12.35 -8.95 6.71
C ILE A 166 11.50 -9.84 7.62
N ASN A 167 10.70 -10.72 7.04
CA ASN A 167 9.87 -11.67 7.76
C ASN A 167 10.71 -12.55 8.71
N VAL A 168 11.73 -13.20 8.19
CA VAL A 168 12.67 -14.02 8.98
C VAL A 168 13.34 -13.18 10.08
N GLY A 169 13.75 -11.94 9.76
CA GLY A 169 14.35 -11.02 10.73
C GLY A 169 13.41 -10.70 11.88
N ILE A 170 12.16 -10.36 11.60
CA ILE A 170 11.15 -10.04 12.62
C ILE A 170 10.86 -11.24 13.50
N PHE A 171 10.63 -12.43 12.92
CA PHE A 171 10.34 -13.64 13.71
C PHE A 171 11.52 -14.07 14.59
N ASN A 172 12.76 -13.81 14.15
CA ASN A 172 13.94 -14.07 14.99
C ASN A 172 14.09 -13.09 16.17
N LEU A 173 13.49 -11.90 16.08
CA LEU A 173 13.50 -10.93 17.18
C LEU A 173 12.37 -11.17 18.18
N LEU A 174 11.34 -11.90 17.80
CA LEU A 174 10.25 -12.25 18.72
C LEU A 174 10.74 -13.35 19.69
N PRO A 175 10.51 -13.20 21.00
CA PRO A 175 10.89 -14.20 21.99
C PRO A 175 9.91 -15.39 21.98
N ILE A 176 9.82 -16.05 20.84
CA ILE A 176 8.98 -17.26 20.69
C ILE A 176 9.87 -18.45 21.04
N PRO A 177 9.53 -19.22 22.08
CA PRO A 177 10.30 -20.39 22.52
C PRO A 177 10.21 -21.55 21.52
#